data_974f9898554844698bcdcc6b28a68575
#
_entry.id   974f9898554844698bcdcc6b28a68575
#
_cell.length_a   1.000
_cell.length_b   1.000
_cell.length_c   1.000
_cell.angle_alpha   90.00
_cell.angle_beta   90.00
_cell.angle_gamma   90.00
#
_symmetry.space_group_name_H-M   'P 1'
#
loop_
_entity.id
_entity.type
_entity.pdbx_description
1 polymer ?
#
loop_
_entity_poly.entity_id
_entity_poly.type
_entity_poly.pdbx_seq_one_letter_code
_entity_poly.pdbx_strand_id
1 'polypeptide(L)'
;MLIQARRRASRMLAVPMVAGVCLLAGCHAKAQTAGNLPPAEEPWLAEQGEWAADFNQAQIACYEGSMNACDAIWLNNRVLLDSWLHQYGRTCGGRVDLRAIRRANVDCTEAFPGHE
;
A
#
# COMPACT_ATOMS: atom_id res chain seq x y z
N MET A 1 -69.29 -21.71 -28.42
CA MET A 1 -67.96 -22.23 -28.17
C MET A 1 -67.06 -21.06 -27.74
N LEU A 2 -66.76 -20.99 -26.50
CA LEU A 2 -65.93 -19.95 -25.95
C LEU A 2 -64.49 -20.48 -25.82
N ILE A 3 -63.61 -19.93 -26.68
CA ILE A 3 -62.18 -20.21 -26.56
C ILE A 3 -61.62 -19.25 -25.53
N GLN A 4 -61.35 -19.76 -24.36
CA GLN A 4 -60.68 -18.99 -23.35
C GLN A 4 -59.17 -18.95 -23.69
N ALA A 5 -58.75 -17.79 -24.20
CA ALA A 5 -57.35 -17.50 -24.30
C ALA A 5 -56.78 -17.29 -22.90
N ARG A 6 -56.07 -18.29 -22.42
CA ARG A 6 -55.25 -18.16 -21.20
C ARG A 6 -54.12 -17.19 -21.49
N ARG A 7 -54.29 -15.98 -21.00
CA ARG A 7 -53.17 -15.03 -20.91
C ARG A 7 -52.20 -15.59 -19.86
N ARG A 8 -51.09 -16.12 -20.34
CA ARG A 8 -49.92 -16.37 -19.50
C ARG A 8 -49.35 -15.02 -19.13
N ALA A 9 -49.55 -14.63 -17.90
CA ALA A 9 -48.83 -13.51 -17.33
C ALA A 9 -47.35 -13.93 -17.17
N SER A 10 -46.55 -13.46 -18.07
CA SER A 10 -45.10 -13.49 -17.91
C SER A 10 -44.76 -12.62 -16.70
N ARG A 11 -44.52 -13.26 -15.60
CA ARG A 11 -43.85 -12.60 -14.47
C ARG A 11 -42.42 -12.29 -14.93
N MET A 12 -42.22 -11.08 -15.36
CA MET A 12 -40.87 -10.52 -15.44
C MET A 12 -40.36 -10.44 -14.01
N LEU A 13 -39.50 -11.36 -13.69
CA LEU A 13 -38.63 -11.24 -12.54
C LEU A 13 -37.70 -10.07 -12.82
N ALA A 14 -38.01 -8.94 -12.24
CA ALA A 14 -37.07 -7.84 -12.16
C ALA A 14 -35.90 -8.31 -11.32
N VAL A 15 -34.83 -8.67 -11.98
CA VAL A 15 -33.55 -8.88 -11.32
C VAL A 15 -33.08 -7.49 -10.92
N PRO A 16 -32.95 -7.21 -9.61
CA PRO A 16 -32.37 -5.95 -9.20
C PRO A 16 -30.91 -5.97 -9.67
N MET A 17 -30.58 -5.12 -10.61
CA MET A 17 -29.18 -4.83 -10.92
C MET A 17 -28.53 -4.20 -9.69
N VAL A 18 -27.85 -5.02 -8.93
CA VAL A 18 -26.91 -4.55 -7.92
C VAL A 18 -25.62 -4.18 -8.64
N ALA A 19 -25.69 -3.18 -9.50
CA ALA A 19 -24.55 -2.77 -10.29
C ALA A 19 -23.76 -1.60 -9.69
N GLY A 20 -24.17 -1.09 -8.53
CA GLY A 20 -23.59 0.15 -8.01
C GLY A 20 -22.40 0.00 -7.06
N VAL A 21 -22.19 -1.17 -6.49
CA VAL A 21 -21.29 -1.30 -5.33
C VAL A 21 -19.87 -1.74 -5.70
N CYS A 22 -19.70 -2.39 -6.83
CA CYS A 22 -18.40 -2.94 -7.22
C CYS A 22 -17.38 -1.90 -7.68
N LEU A 23 -17.82 -0.73 -8.13
CA LEU A 23 -16.89 0.31 -8.61
C LEU A 23 -16.11 0.97 -7.48
N LEU A 24 -16.67 1.04 -6.29
CA LEU A 24 -15.98 1.61 -5.13
C LEU A 24 -14.97 0.61 -4.53
N ALA A 25 -15.23 -0.67 -4.62
CA ALA A 25 -14.29 -1.69 -4.16
C ALA A 25 -13.02 -1.74 -5.02
N GLY A 26 -13.10 -1.46 -6.32
CA GLY A 26 -11.94 -1.39 -7.22
C GLY A 26 -10.97 -0.26 -6.87
N CYS A 27 -11.46 0.84 -6.36
CA CYS A 27 -10.62 1.97 -5.92
C CYS A 27 -9.81 1.65 -4.66
N HIS A 28 -10.23 0.68 -3.88
CA HIS A 28 -9.59 0.30 -2.63
C HIS A 28 -8.63 -0.91 -2.75
N ALA A 29 -8.49 -1.49 -3.93
CA ALA A 29 -7.60 -2.63 -4.13
C ALA A 29 -6.15 -2.32 -3.74
N LYS A 30 -5.65 -1.12 -4.08
CA LYS A 30 -4.32 -0.66 -3.64
C LYS A 30 -4.25 -0.41 -2.14
N ALA A 31 -5.31 0.14 -1.56
CA ALA A 31 -5.40 0.37 -0.12
C ALA A 31 -5.47 -0.94 0.66
N GLN A 32 -6.07 -1.99 0.11
CA GLN A 32 -6.10 -3.32 0.74
C GLN A 32 -4.73 -4.00 0.72
N THR A 33 -3.95 -3.79 -0.33
CA THR A 33 -2.56 -4.28 -0.38
C THR A 33 -1.71 -3.57 0.66
N ALA A 34 -1.86 -2.27 0.79
CA ALA A 34 -1.25 -1.49 1.86
C ALA A 34 -1.80 -1.85 3.25
N GLY A 35 -3.05 -2.31 3.33
CA GLY A 35 -3.69 -2.72 4.57
C GLY A 35 -3.10 -3.94 5.26
N ASN A 36 -2.29 -4.73 4.55
CA ASN A 36 -1.53 -5.84 5.13
C ASN A 36 -0.22 -5.40 5.77
N LEU A 37 0.19 -4.17 5.56
CA LEU A 37 1.36 -3.58 6.20
C LEU A 37 0.96 -2.89 7.50
N PRO A 38 1.81 -2.91 8.53
CA PRO A 38 1.65 -2.01 9.67
C PRO A 38 1.64 -0.55 9.21
N PRO A 39 1.02 0.37 9.98
CA PRO A 39 1.04 1.77 9.63
C PRO A 39 2.47 2.32 9.60
N ALA A 40 2.75 3.15 8.60
CA ALA A 40 4.02 3.85 8.48
C ALA A 40 3.99 5.16 9.25
N GLU A 41 5.17 5.62 9.67
CA GLU A 41 5.37 6.99 10.11
C GLU A 41 5.44 7.94 8.92
N GLU A 42 4.93 9.15 9.08
CA GLU A 42 5.04 10.15 8.03
C GLU A 42 6.52 10.50 7.77
N PRO A 43 6.92 10.59 6.49
CA PRO A 43 8.27 10.94 6.15
C PRO A 43 8.54 12.41 6.45
N TRP A 44 9.75 12.70 6.87
CA TRP A 44 10.22 14.06 7.01
C TRP A 44 10.92 14.51 5.73
N LEU A 45 10.17 15.19 4.86
CA LEU A 45 10.68 15.61 3.57
C LEU A 45 11.54 16.86 3.69
N ALA A 46 12.70 16.84 3.07
CA ALA A 46 13.56 18.01 2.98
C ALA A 46 12.98 19.02 1.97
N GLU A 47 12.93 20.28 2.35
CA GLU A 47 12.46 21.35 1.45
C GLU A 47 13.49 21.75 0.41
N GLN A 48 14.77 21.66 0.75
CA GLN A 48 15.88 22.11 -0.08
C GLN A 48 17.12 21.23 0.08
N GLY A 49 18.00 21.24 -0.92
CA GLY A 49 19.26 20.57 -0.91
C GLY A 49 19.35 19.40 -1.90
N GLU A 50 20.55 18.91 -2.11
CA GLU A 50 20.83 17.79 -3.03
C GLU A 50 20.04 16.51 -2.66
N TRP A 51 19.71 16.37 -1.41
CA TRP A 51 19.01 15.21 -0.87
C TRP A 51 17.50 15.22 -1.14
N ALA A 52 16.94 16.42 -1.35
CA ALA A 52 15.51 16.56 -1.49
C ALA A 52 14.96 15.78 -2.69
N ALA A 53 15.61 15.91 -3.85
CA ALA A 53 15.17 15.25 -5.06
C ALA A 53 15.30 13.72 -4.97
N ASP A 54 16.43 13.22 -4.45
CA ASP A 54 16.74 11.79 -4.47
C ASP A 54 16.00 11.02 -3.37
N PHE A 55 15.91 11.59 -2.17
CA PHE A 55 15.40 10.87 -1.01
C PHE A 55 13.97 11.20 -0.64
N ASN A 56 13.43 12.34 -1.02
CA ASN A 56 12.04 12.65 -0.78
C ASN A 56 11.12 11.68 -1.53
N GLN A 57 11.40 11.38 -2.79
CA GLN A 57 10.63 10.40 -3.55
C GLN A 57 10.73 9.00 -2.96
N ALA A 58 11.91 8.57 -2.55
CA ALA A 58 12.11 7.28 -1.91
C ALA A 58 11.36 7.19 -0.58
N GLN A 59 11.35 8.25 0.22
CA GLN A 59 10.59 8.30 1.47
C GLN A 59 9.08 8.21 1.22
N ILE A 60 8.57 8.93 0.23
CA ILE A 60 7.15 8.88 -0.15
C ILE A 60 6.79 7.46 -0.61
N ALA A 61 7.57 6.86 -1.48
CA ALA A 61 7.34 5.50 -1.95
C ALA A 61 7.40 4.46 -0.81
N CYS A 62 8.36 4.60 0.11
CA CYS A 62 8.44 3.78 1.31
C CYS A 62 7.19 3.93 2.19
N TYR A 63 6.74 5.17 2.41
CA TYR A 63 5.52 5.48 3.15
C TYR A 63 4.29 4.85 2.51
N GLU A 64 4.21 4.87 1.19
CA GLU A 64 3.12 4.28 0.41
C GLU A 64 3.17 2.74 0.33
N GLY A 65 4.22 2.13 0.84
CA GLY A 65 4.30 0.68 0.98
C GLY A 65 5.32 -0.02 0.08
N SER A 66 6.18 0.72 -0.64
CA SER A 66 7.28 0.11 -1.39
C SER A 66 8.44 -0.25 -0.45
N MET A 67 8.61 -1.53 -0.20
CA MET A 67 9.72 -2.03 0.63
C MET A 67 11.06 -1.88 -0.05
N ASN A 68 11.11 -1.98 -1.39
CA ASN A 68 12.31 -1.65 -2.16
C ASN A 68 12.76 -0.21 -1.93
N ALA A 69 11.82 0.73 -1.87
CA ALA A 69 12.14 2.13 -1.60
C ALA A 69 12.68 2.32 -0.17
N CYS A 70 12.11 1.62 0.81
CA CYS A 70 12.64 1.62 2.17
C CYS A 70 14.08 1.10 2.22
N ASP A 71 14.33 -0.04 1.58
CA ASP A 71 15.67 -0.63 1.52
C ASP A 71 16.65 0.27 0.76
N ALA A 72 16.22 0.90 -0.32
CA ALA A 72 17.05 1.82 -1.09
C ALA A 72 17.53 3.01 -0.25
N ILE A 73 16.77 3.45 0.73
CA ILE A 73 17.15 4.54 1.63
C ILE A 73 18.29 4.10 2.56
N TRP A 74 18.09 3.06 3.34
CA TRP A 74 19.06 2.69 4.37
C TRP A 74 20.31 1.98 3.82
N LEU A 75 20.21 1.35 2.66
CA LEU A 75 21.36 0.75 1.97
C LEU A 75 22.18 1.74 1.16
N ASN A 76 21.70 2.96 0.99
CA ASN A 76 22.41 3.98 0.25
C ASN A 76 23.61 4.49 1.06
N ASN A 77 24.82 4.39 0.48
CA ASN A 77 26.05 4.79 1.14
C ASN A 77 26.19 6.31 1.40
N ARG A 78 25.34 7.13 0.77
CA ARG A 78 25.24 8.57 1.02
C ARG A 78 24.44 8.88 2.28
N VAL A 79 23.67 7.93 2.78
CA VAL A 79 22.87 8.10 4.00
C VAL A 79 23.74 7.73 5.19
N LEU A 80 23.92 8.68 6.11
CA LEU A 80 24.71 8.44 7.30
C LEU A 80 24.09 7.40 8.19
N LEU A 81 24.90 6.46 8.67
CA LEU A 81 24.50 5.48 9.65
C LEU A 81 23.91 6.17 10.88
N ASP A 82 22.84 5.59 11.41
CA ASP A 82 22.13 6.10 12.57
C ASP A 82 21.50 7.50 12.42
N SER A 83 21.54 8.08 11.21
CA SER A 83 20.72 9.26 10.90
C SER A 83 19.23 8.92 10.94
N TRP A 84 18.40 9.93 11.08
CA TRP A 84 16.93 9.74 11.02
C TRP A 84 16.51 9.05 9.70
N LEU A 85 17.08 9.50 8.59
CA LEU A 85 16.77 8.93 7.28
C LEU A 85 17.16 7.45 7.17
N HIS A 86 18.34 7.10 7.69
CA HIS A 86 18.79 5.71 7.76
C HIS A 86 17.83 4.86 8.61
N GLN A 87 17.45 5.35 9.78
CA GLN A 87 16.50 4.66 10.66
C GLN A 87 15.12 4.53 10.03
N TYR A 88 14.65 5.57 9.34
CA TYR A 88 13.39 5.53 8.63
C TYR A 88 13.36 4.41 7.57
N GLY A 89 14.37 4.33 6.74
CA GLY A 89 14.51 3.24 5.76
C GLY A 89 14.65 1.88 6.44
N ARG A 90 15.53 1.78 7.44
CA ARG A 90 15.81 0.51 8.14
C ARG A 90 14.61 -0.04 8.90
N THR A 91 13.73 0.81 9.41
CA THR A 91 12.48 0.43 10.07
C THR A 91 11.30 0.27 9.11
N CYS A 92 11.57 0.22 7.82
CA CYS A 92 10.54 0.08 6.79
C CYS A 92 9.49 1.19 6.87
N GLY A 93 9.95 2.44 7.00
CA GLY A 93 9.08 3.59 7.17
C GLY A 93 8.44 3.67 8.56
N GLY A 94 9.13 3.20 9.59
CA GLY A 94 8.62 3.19 10.96
C GLY A 94 7.64 2.05 11.26
N ARG A 95 7.51 1.07 10.34
CA ARG A 95 6.58 -0.06 10.52
C ARG A 95 7.05 -1.10 11.51
N VAL A 96 8.34 -1.22 11.71
CA VAL A 96 8.95 -2.19 12.63
C VAL A 96 9.92 -1.54 13.59
N ASP A 97 10.06 -2.15 14.76
CA ASP A 97 11.04 -1.71 15.75
C ASP A 97 12.47 -1.91 15.23
N LEU A 98 13.31 -0.91 15.42
CA LEU A 98 14.68 -0.92 14.92
C LEU A 98 15.51 -2.07 15.52
N ARG A 99 15.33 -2.36 16.80
CA ARG A 99 16.07 -3.45 17.46
C ARG A 99 15.59 -4.81 16.95
N ALA A 100 14.30 -4.94 16.72
CA ALA A 100 13.71 -6.18 16.22
C ALA A 100 14.22 -6.50 14.83
N ILE A 101 14.20 -5.54 13.90
CA ILE A 101 14.65 -5.79 12.53
C ILE A 101 16.17 -6.00 12.44
N ARG A 102 16.94 -5.31 13.26
CA ARG A 102 18.39 -5.55 13.37
C ARG A 102 18.70 -6.95 13.89
N ARG A 103 17.98 -7.43 14.89
CA ARG A 103 18.16 -8.80 15.41
C ARG A 103 17.77 -9.86 14.40
N ALA A 104 16.69 -9.63 13.65
CA ALA A 104 16.26 -10.53 12.59
C ALA A 104 17.24 -10.53 11.40
N ASN A 105 18.03 -9.47 11.23
CA ASN A 105 18.99 -9.28 10.14
C ASN A 105 18.38 -9.49 8.75
N VAL A 106 17.21 -8.91 8.54
CA VAL A 106 16.46 -8.95 7.29
C VAL A 106 16.25 -7.55 6.73
N ASP A 107 16.04 -7.47 5.43
CA ASP A 107 15.65 -6.25 4.74
C ASP A 107 14.14 -6.05 4.81
N CYS A 108 13.65 -4.89 4.43
CA CYS A 108 12.22 -4.62 4.40
C CYS A 108 11.48 -5.50 3.39
N THR A 109 12.09 -5.78 2.25
CA THR A 109 11.56 -6.70 1.25
C THR A 109 11.43 -8.14 1.77
N GLU A 110 12.33 -8.56 2.65
CA GLU A 110 12.27 -9.86 3.30
C GLU A 110 11.27 -9.88 4.46
N ALA A 111 11.17 -8.78 5.21
CA ALA A 111 10.23 -8.64 6.31
C ALA A 111 8.77 -8.58 5.84
N PHE A 112 8.55 -8.00 4.67
CA PHE A 112 7.22 -7.81 4.07
C PHE A 112 7.22 -8.26 2.61
N PRO A 113 7.29 -9.58 2.35
CA PRO A 113 7.29 -10.09 0.97
C PRO A 113 6.01 -9.70 0.22
N GLY A 114 6.16 -9.40 -1.07
CA GLY A 114 5.04 -8.98 -1.93
C GLY A 114 4.72 -7.49 -1.88
N HIS A 115 5.59 -6.68 -1.30
CA HIS A 115 5.47 -5.22 -1.21
C HIS A 115 6.71 -4.50 -1.78
N GLU A 116 7.26 -5.01 -2.87
CA GLU A 116 8.40 -4.41 -3.59
C GLU A 116 8.11 -3.02 -4.18
#